data_c701a82fb778adf63784243adf342062
#
_entry.id   c701a82fb778adf63784243adf342062
#
_cell.length_a   1.000
_cell.length_b   1.000
_cell.length_c   1.000
_cell.angle_alpha   90.00
_cell.angle_beta   90.00
_cell.angle_gamma   90.00
#
_symmetry.space_group_name_H-M   'P 1'
#
loop_
_entity.id
_entity.type
_entity.pdbx_description
1 polymer ?
#
loop_
_entity_poly.entity_id
_entity_poly.type
_entity_poly.pdbx_seq_one_letter_code
_entity_poly.pdbx_strand_id
1 'polypeptide(L)'
;ADNEYYEATYNGSEVVVAYSKIGKVFSTLTASTMIQHFSCDILLFSGVAGGINPSLKIGDLIIASKLSQHDLDITAFGHPMGFVPGGSVFVEADKDLIALSKEVATELGKTVQEGIIATGDQFVHDSDV
;
A
#
# COMPACT_ATOMS: atom_id res chain seq x y z
N ALA A 1 6.17 -7.43 19.11
CA ALA A 1 5.25 -8.31 18.39
C ALA A 1 6.04 -9.35 17.60
N ASP A 2 5.44 -10.51 17.36
CA ASP A 2 6.11 -11.66 16.79
C ASP A 2 6.26 -11.58 15.26
N ASN A 3 6.70 -10.43 14.74
CA ASN A 3 6.96 -10.29 13.32
C ASN A 3 8.34 -10.84 12.99
N GLU A 4 8.41 -11.63 11.94
CA GLU A 4 9.66 -12.15 11.41
C GLU A 4 10.10 -11.31 10.22
N TYR A 5 11.38 -10.98 10.19
CA TYR A 5 12.02 -10.21 9.13
C TYR A 5 13.12 -11.06 8.52
N TYR A 6 13.11 -11.18 7.22
CA TYR A 6 14.08 -11.99 6.49
C TYR A 6 15.01 -11.08 5.72
N GLU A 7 16.29 -11.10 6.07
CA GLU A 7 17.33 -10.41 5.31
C GLU A 7 17.85 -11.34 4.23
N ALA A 8 17.93 -10.84 3.01
CA ALA A 8 18.35 -11.62 1.86
C ALA A 8 19.06 -10.74 0.84
N THR A 9 19.71 -11.39 -0.12
CA THR A 9 20.29 -10.73 -1.28
C THR A 9 19.57 -11.25 -2.52
N TYR A 10 19.07 -10.32 -3.33
CA TYR A 10 18.39 -10.64 -4.57
C TYR A 10 19.03 -9.85 -5.72
N ASN A 11 19.59 -10.56 -6.70
CA ASN A 11 20.28 -9.96 -7.84
C ASN A 11 21.32 -8.90 -7.43
N GLY A 12 22.07 -9.17 -6.36
CA GLY A 12 23.10 -8.26 -5.85
C GLY A 12 22.61 -7.14 -4.95
N SER A 13 21.29 -7.02 -4.75
CA SER A 13 20.70 -6.02 -3.85
C SER A 13 20.34 -6.63 -2.51
N GLU A 14 20.59 -5.90 -1.45
CA GLU A 14 20.16 -6.30 -0.11
C GLU A 14 18.68 -5.97 0.05
N VAL A 15 17.90 -6.95 0.49
CA VAL A 15 16.47 -6.82 0.69
C VAL A 15 16.06 -7.34 2.06
N VAL A 16 14.98 -6.75 2.60
CA VAL A 16 14.33 -7.23 3.81
C VAL A 16 12.89 -7.57 3.45
N VAL A 17 12.47 -8.78 3.77
CA VAL A 17 11.10 -9.26 3.48
C VAL A 17 10.39 -9.56 4.78
N ALA A 18 9.17 -9.09 4.92
CA ALA A 18 8.33 -9.38 6.07
C ALA A 18 6.86 -9.47 5.67
N TYR A 19 6.11 -10.27 6.38
CA TYR A 19 4.66 -10.28 6.28
C TYR A 19 4.10 -9.25 7.26
N SER A 20 3.40 -8.25 6.75
CA SER A 20 2.91 -7.12 7.56
C SER A 20 1.67 -7.46 8.38
N LYS A 21 1.12 -8.65 8.24
CA LYS A 21 -0.14 -9.06 8.89
C LYS A 21 -1.32 -8.18 8.44
N ILE A 22 -2.36 -8.11 9.25
CA ILE A 22 -3.61 -7.43 8.90
C ILE A 22 -3.78 -6.18 9.77
N GLY A 23 -4.25 -5.10 9.15
CA GLY A 23 -4.59 -3.87 9.82
C GLY A 23 -3.50 -2.81 9.77
N LYS A 24 -3.92 -1.58 10.02
CA LYS A 24 -3.04 -0.40 9.92
C LYS A 24 -1.95 -0.39 10.98
N VAL A 25 -2.25 -0.89 12.18
CA VAL A 25 -1.28 -0.93 13.28
C VAL A 25 -0.10 -1.83 12.94
N PHE A 26 -0.37 -3.06 12.50
CA PHE A 26 0.70 -3.99 12.11
C PHE A 26 1.47 -3.49 10.88
N SER A 27 0.79 -2.91 9.91
CA SER A 27 1.45 -2.33 8.73
C SER A 27 2.42 -1.21 9.12
N THR A 28 1.99 -0.33 10.01
CA THR A 28 2.82 0.78 10.51
C THR A 28 4.02 0.25 11.30
N LEU A 29 3.81 -0.71 12.18
CA LEU A 29 4.88 -1.33 12.96
C LEU A 29 5.93 -1.97 12.05
N THR A 30 5.49 -2.72 11.06
CA THR A 30 6.37 -3.38 10.11
C THR A 30 7.17 -2.37 9.29
N ALA A 31 6.51 -1.38 8.72
CA ALA A 31 7.17 -0.34 7.93
C ALA A 31 8.16 0.47 8.78
N SER A 32 7.77 0.86 9.99
CA SER A 32 8.65 1.59 10.91
C SER A 32 9.88 0.77 11.28
N THR A 33 9.72 -0.52 11.53
CA THR A 33 10.84 -1.41 11.84
C THR A 33 11.79 -1.53 10.65
N MET A 34 11.26 -1.68 9.44
CA MET A 34 12.08 -1.72 8.24
C MET A 34 12.91 -0.46 8.05
N ILE A 35 12.33 0.70 8.31
CA ILE A 35 13.02 1.99 8.16
C ILE A 35 14.02 2.20 9.31
N GLN A 36 13.59 2.01 10.55
CA GLN A 36 14.37 2.37 11.71
C GLN A 36 15.44 1.34 12.07
N HIS A 37 15.11 0.06 11.99
CA HIS A 37 16.00 -1.03 12.40
C HIS A 37 16.84 -1.56 11.24
N PHE A 38 16.26 -1.71 10.07
CA PHE A 38 16.94 -2.28 8.90
C PHE A 38 17.44 -1.22 7.91
N SER A 39 17.19 0.05 8.17
CA SER A 39 17.64 1.17 7.34
C SER A 39 17.17 1.09 5.88
N CYS A 40 15.97 0.55 5.66
CA CYS A 40 15.38 0.51 4.34
C CYS A 40 15.03 1.93 3.88
N ASP A 41 15.40 2.27 2.66
CA ASP A 41 15.11 3.56 2.03
C ASP A 41 14.04 3.48 0.95
N ILE A 42 13.67 2.27 0.54
CA ILE A 42 12.57 1.99 -0.39
C ILE A 42 11.67 0.94 0.26
N LEU A 43 10.37 1.23 0.29
CA LEU A 43 9.36 0.28 0.75
C LEU A 43 8.45 -0.10 -0.42
N LEU A 44 8.31 -1.38 -0.64
CA LEU A 44 7.39 -1.96 -1.62
C LEU A 44 6.36 -2.79 -0.88
N PHE A 45 5.10 -2.64 -1.25
CA PHE A 45 4.02 -3.46 -0.71
C PHE A 45 3.36 -4.22 -1.86
N SER A 46 3.19 -5.51 -1.67
CA SER A 46 2.44 -6.37 -2.58
C SER A 46 1.38 -7.11 -1.79
N GLY A 47 0.15 -7.05 -2.27
CA GLY A 47 -0.96 -7.68 -1.59
C GLY A 47 -2.21 -7.70 -2.46
N VAL A 48 -3.33 -8.06 -1.85
CA VAL A 48 -4.63 -8.10 -2.51
C VAL A 48 -5.53 -6.99 -2.00
N ALA A 49 -6.42 -6.53 -2.85
CA ALA A 49 -7.45 -5.54 -2.52
C ALA A 49 -8.76 -5.93 -3.17
N GLY A 50 -9.86 -5.53 -2.56
CA GLY A 50 -11.19 -5.67 -3.17
C GLY A 50 -11.37 -4.69 -4.31
N GLY A 51 -11.83 -5.16 -5.45
CA GLY A 51 -12.13 -4.31 -6.60
C GLY A 51 -13.47 -3.61 -6.43
N ILE A 52 -13.45 -2.29 -6.26
CA ILE A 52 -14.67 -1.46 -6.15
C ILE A 52 -15.12 -0.99 -7.53
N ASN A 53 -14.17 -0.63 -8.38
CA ASN A 53 -14.49 -0.22 -9.75
C ASN A 53 -15.07 -1.40 -10.52
N PRO A 54 -16.29 -1.25 -11.11
CA PRO A 54 -16.94 -2.36 -11.83
C PRO A 54 -16.17 -2.90 -13.03
N SER A 55 -15.22 -2.15 -13.56
CA SER A 55 -14.38 -2.61 -14.68
C SER A 55 -13.27 -3.58 -14.24
N LEU A 56 -13.03 -3.71 -12.94
CA LEU A 56 -11.97 -4.58 -12.40
C LEU A 56 -12.45 -6.03 -12.33
N LYS A 57 -11.54 -6.94 -12.64
CA LYS A 57 -11.76 -8.39 -12.56
C LYS A 57 -10.75 -9.00 -11.59
N ILE A 58 -11.09 -10.14 -11.04
CA ILE A 58 -10.16 -10.91 -10.18
C ILE A 58 -8.89 -11.21 -10.98
N GLY A 59 -7.75 -10.91 -10.39
CA GLY A 59 -6.45 -11.09 -11.01
C GLY A 59 -5.89 -9.85 -11.70
N ASP A 60 -6.68 -8.78 -11.82
CA ASP A 60 -6.17 -7.52 -12.36
C ASP A 60 -5.09 -6.93 -11.45
N LEU A 61 -4.10 -6.31 -12.08
CA LEU A 61 -2.99 -5.67 -11.39
C LEU A 61 -3.20 -4.17 -11.31
N ILE A 62 -3.12 -3.63 -10.10
CA ILE A 62 -3.24 -2.20 -9.83
C ILE A 62 -1.94 -1.71 -9.22
N ILE A 63 -1.42 -0.62 -9.77
CA ILE A 63 -0.33 0.13 -9.17
C ILE A 63 -0.95 1.34 -8.47
N ALA A 64 -0.72 1.44 -7.16
CA ALA A 64 -1.27 2.55 -6.40
C ALA A 64 -0.60 3.87 -6.82
N SER A 65 -1.40 4.83 -7.25
CA SER A 65 -0.96 6.21 -7.46
C SER A 65 -1.05 7.01 -6.17
N LYS A 66 -2.09 6.76 -5.40
CA LYS A 66 -2.38 7.41 -4.12
C LYS A 66 -3.00 6.41 -3.16
N LEU A 67 -2.82 6.67 -1.88
CA LEU A 67 -3.40 5.87 -0.81
C LEU A 67 -4.21 6.77 0.12
N SER A 68 -5.27 6.21 0.69
CA SER A 68 -6.07 6.91 1.67
C SER A 68 -6.55 5.96 2.75
N GLN A 69 -6.94 6.54 3.90
CA GLN A 69 -7.60 5.79 4.97
C GLN A 69 -9.10 6.08 4.91
N HIS A 70 -9.89 5.09 4.49
CA HIS A 70 -11.33 5.29 4.32
C HIS A 70 -12.11 5.37 5.63
N ASP A 71 -11.51 4.91 6.73
CA ASP A 71 -12.15 4.83 8.06
C ASP A 71 -11.60 5.85 9.07
N LEU A 72 -10.74 6.76 8.66
CA LEU A 72 -10.26 7.84 9.51
C LEU A 72 -11.25 8.99 9.44
N ASP A 73 -12.02 9.17 10.54
CA ASP A 73 -13.10 10.14 10.60
C ASP A 73 -12.86 11.18 11.69
N ILE A 74 -12.46 12.36 11.27
CA ILE A 74 -12.42 13.56 12.12
C ILE A 74 -13.29 14.67 11.52
N THR A 75 -14.38 14.26 10.85
CA THR A 75 -15.33 15.22 10.26
C THR A 75 -15.98 16.11 11.30
N ALA A 76 -16.09 15.67 12.54
CA ALA A 76 -16.56 16.49 13.65
C ALA A 76 -15.75 17.78 13.88
N PHE A 77 -14.50 17.79 13.43
CA PHE A 77 -13.61 18.96 13.51
C PHE A 77 -13.55 19.75 12.19
N GLY A 78 -14.46 19.48 11.26
CA GLY A 78 -14.55 20.20 10.00
C GLY A 78 -13.62 19.70 8.88
N HIS A 79 -13.02 18.55 9.06
CA HIS A 79 -12.14 17.94 8.04
C HIS A 79 -12.91 16.92 7.18
N PRO A 80 -12.50 16.69 5.92
CA PRO A 80 -13.09 15.64 5.12
C PRO A 80 -12.75 14.25 5.68
N MET A 81 -13.58 13.26 5.33
CA MET A 81 -13.31 11.85 5.66
C MET A 81 -11.95 11.43 5.10
N GLY A 82 -11.16 10.71 5.88
CA GLY A 82 -9.84 10.26 5.49
C GLY A 82 -8.72 11.28 5.68
N PHE A 83 -9.04 12.48 6.14
CA PHE A 83 -8.03 13.50 6.38
C PHE A 83 -7.10 13.10 7.53
N VAL A 84 -5.79 13.12 7.25
CA VAL A 84 -4.75 12.82 8.23
C VAL A 84 -4.22 14.15 8.79
N PRO A 85 -4.30 14.39 10.12
CA PRO A 85 -3.75 15.60 10.72
C PRO A 85 -2.27 15.79 10.38
N GLY A 86 -1.92 17.00 9.93
CA GLY A 86 -0.57 17.31 9.48
C GLY A 86 -0.27 16.89 8.06
N GLY A 87 -1.22 16.26 7.38
CA GLY A 87 -1.07 15.79 6.00
C GLY A 87 -2.29 16.15 5.15
N SER A 88 -2.83 15.14 4.46
CA SER A 88 -3.99 15.30 3.59
C SER A 88 -4.83 14.03 3.58
N VAL A 89 -5.90 14.02 2.76
CA VAL A 89 -6.71 12.81 2.53
C VAL A 89 -5.89 11.73 1.81
N PHE A 90 -5.02 12.13 0.89
CA PHE A 90 -4.26 11.21 0.07
C PHE A 90 -2.76 11.30 0.36
N VAL A 91 -2.12 10.13 0.39
CA VAL A 91 -0.66 10.00 0.36
C VAL A 91 -0.27 9.54 -1.03
N GLU A 92 0.61 10.28 -1.69
CA GLU A 92 1.08 9.91 -3.04
C GLU A 92 2.15 8.83 -2.96
N ALA A 93 2.05 7.84 -3.83
CA ALA A 93 3.12 6.86 -4.03
C ALA A 93 4.29 7.51 -4.79
N ASP A 94 5.46 6.92 -4.68
CA ASP A 94 6.67 7.42 -5.36
C ASP A 94 6.51 7.34 -6.88
N LYS A 95 6.68 8.46 -7.56
CA LYS A 95 6.45 8.55 -9.02
C LYS A 95 7.45 7.73 -9.83
N ASP A 96 8.69 7.68 -9.38
CA ASP A 96 9.74 6.92 -10.08
C ASP A 96 9.51 5.42 -9.93
N LEU A 97 9.06 4.97 -8.76
CA LEU A 97 8.70 3.56 -8.54
C LEU A 97 7.44 3.17 -9.30
N ILE A 98 6.48 4.06 -9.45
CA ILE A 98 5.30 3.84 -10.31
C ILE A 98 5.74 3.62 -11.76
N ALA A 99 6.57 4.50 -12.29
CA ALA A 99 7.07 4.41 -13.66
C ALA A 99 7.86 3.13 -13.89
N LEU A 100 8.75 2.77 -12.95
CA LEU A 100 9.52 1.53 -13.01
C LEU A 100 8.63 0.30 -12.96
N SER A 101 7.62 0.29 -12.11
CA SER A 101 6.67 -0.82 -12.00
C SER A 101 5.88 -1.04 -13.29
N LYS A 102 5.49 0.04 -13.96
CA LYS A 102 4.82 -0.05 -15.26
C LYS A 102 5.74 -0.62 -16.34
N GLU A 103 6.99 -0.18 -16.36
CA GLU A 103 7.99 -0.67 -17.29
C GLU A 103 8.23 -2.17 -17.10
N VAL A 104 8.43 -2.61 -15.87
CA VAL A 104 8.61 -4.03 -15.52
C VAL A 104 7.37 -4.85 -15.92
N ALA A 105 6.18 -4.35 -15.66
CA ALA A 105 4.93 -5.02 -16.05
C ALA A 105 4.87 -5.22 -17.57
N THR A 106 5.25 -4.22 -18.34
CA THR A 106 5.28 -4.29 -19.80
C THR A 106 6.30 -5.36 -20.26
N GLU A 107 7.49 -5.39 -19.68
CA GLU A 107 8.50 -6.40 -19.96
C GLU A 107 8.02 -7.82 -19.67
N LEU A 108 7.21 -7.99 -18.61
CA LEU A 108 6.64 -9.27 -18.23
C LEU A 108 5.35 -9.62 -19.01
N GLY A 109 4.93 -8.79 -19.94
CA GLY A 109 3.71 -8.99 -20.71
C GLY A 109 2.43 -8.84 -19.87
N LYS A 110 2.48 -8.07 -18.79
CA LYS A 110 1.34 -7.83 -17.89
C LYS A 110 0.72 -6.47 -18.16
N THR A 111 -0.60 -6.42 -18.14
CA THR A 111 -1.35 -5.16 -18.18
C THR A 111 -1.61 -4.67 -16.76
N VAL A 112 -1.28 -3.43 -16.49
CA VAL A 112 -1.53 -2.80 -15.19
C VAL A 112 -2.30 -1.51 -15.36
N GLN A 113 -3.05 -1.16 -14.32
CA GLN A 113 -3.76 0.12 -14.23
C GLN A 113 -3.25 0.87 -13.00
N GLU A 114 -3.22 2.18 -13.08
CA GLU A 114 -3.05 3.01 -11.89
C GLU A 114 -4.39 3.24 -11.21
N GLY A 115 -4.37 3.29 -9.89
CA GLY A 115 -5.57 3.57 -9.13
C GLY A 115 -5.29 4.02 -7.71
N ILE A 116 -6.33 4.52 -7.07
CA ILE A 116 -6.29 4.87 -5.66
C ILE A 116 -6.63 3.62 -4.85
N ILE A 117 -5.81 3.32 -3.86
CA ILE A 117 -6.07 2.22 -2.93
C ILE A 117 -6.44 2.82 -1.57
N ALA A 118 -7.62 2.46 -1.09
CA ALA A 118 -8.07 2.83 0.24
C ALA A 118 -7.85 1.70 1.21
N THR A 119 -7.44 2.02 2.42
CA THR A 119 -7.21 1.06 3.48
C THR A 119 -7.97 1.44 4.75
N GLY A 120 -8.19 0.47 5.61
CA GLY A 120 -8.81 0.66 6.91
C GLY A 120 -8.67 -0.58 7.77
N ASP A 121 -9.18 -0.53 8.98
CA ASP A 121 -9.17 -1.66 9.91
C ASP A 121 -10.48 -2.46 9.83
N GLN A 122 -11.11 -2.44 8.66
CA GLN A 122 -12.33 -3.18 8.37
C GLN A 122 -12.13 -4.05 7.14
N PHE A 123 -12.62 -5.28 7.19
CA PHE A 123 -12.75 -6.10 6.00
C PHE A 123 -14.03 -5.69 5.27
N VAL A 124 -13.86 -4.95 4.18
CA VAL A 124 -14.99 -4.47 3.37
C VAL A 124 -15.45 -5.61 2.47
N HIS A 125 -16.64 -6.13 2.74
CA HIS A 125 -17.24 -7.24 2.00
C HIS A 125 -18.47 -6.81 1.20
N ASP A 126 -18.89 -5.57 1.33
CA ASP A 126 -20.08 -5.00 0.67
C ASP A 126 -19.68 -3.70 -0.03
N SER A 127 -20.14 -3.53 -1.25
CA SER A 127 -19.86 -2.33 -2.06
C SER A 127 -20.54 -1.06 -1.53
N ASP A 128 -21.48 -1.20 -0.61
CA ASP A 128 -22.26 -0.08 -0.05
C ASP A 128 -21.61 0.52 1.20
N VAL A 129 -20.45 0.09 1.56
CA VAL A 129 -19.72 0.61 2.72
C VAL A 129 -18.84 1.81 2.37
#